data_e5a6d4ad5b250ee5e062f64b41f830a2
#
_entry.id   e5a6d4ad5b250ee5e062f64b41f830a2
#
_cell.length_a   1.000
_cell.length_b   1.000
_cell.length_c   1.000
_cell.angle_alpha   90.00
_cell.angle_beta   90.00
_cell.angle_gamma   90.00
#
_symmetry.space_group_name_H-M   'P 1'
#
loop_
_entity.id
_entity.type
_entity.pdbx_description
1 polymer ?
#
loop_
_entity_poly.entity_id
_entity_poly.type
_entity_poly.pdbx_seq_one_letter_code
_entity_poly.pdbx_strand_id
1 'polypeptide(L)'
;GFDPAPETEARMREIAGSGELDTLTAERVWTETRKALAATWPAAYFEVLERVAAMAAVFPDLAELAAGAPKAWCRRLAGLSRSAAAEDGLAVRAAIAFSAAGPEASQRLADRLKLPRAIREVAYLAAREGDALTGAEQANAGQLLDLVKTADALRRPDRLHDALTAACRVEARDPERPQRCLDGALAALTGIDLAGVARAAGDPSEIPRAVEAARLAAVERYLERR
;
A
#
# COMPACT_ATOMS: atom_id res chain seq x y z
N GLY A 1 -23.92 -1.63 -11.40
CA GLY A 1 -22.83 -2.54 -11.64
C GLY A 1 -23.29 -3.72 -12.48
N PHE A 2 -22.37 -4.45 -13.06
CA PHE A 2 -22.68 -5.68 -13.79
C PHE A 2 -22.59 -6.85 -12.81
N ASP A 3 -23.72 -7.57 -12.61
CA ASP A 3 -23.76 -8.80 -11.82
C ASP A 3 -23.84 -10.02 -12.74
N PRO A 4 -23.14 -11.12 -12.45
CA PRO A 4 -23.31 -12.37 -13.19
C PRO A 4 -24.77 -12.86 -13.12
N ALA A 5 -25.28 -13.41 -14.24
CA ALA A 5 -26.57 -14.08 -14.21
C ALA A 5 -26.53 -15.30 -13.27
N PRO A 6 -27.65 -15.69 -12.64
CA PRO A 6 -27.68 -16.80 -11.67
C PRO A 6 -27.08 -18.11 -12.21
N GLU A 7 -27.33 -18.43 -13.48
CA GLU A 7 -26.78 -19.62 -14.14
C GLU A 7 -25.26 -19.53 -14.29
N THR A 8 -24.75 -18.34 -14.61
CA THR A 8 -23.31 -18.09 -14.70
C THR A 8 -22.66 -18.24 -13.32
N GLU A 9 -23.30 -17.70 -12.28
CA GLU A 9 -22.79 -17.80 -10.91
C GLU A 9 -22.81 -19.26 -10.41
N ALA A 10 -23.85 -20.04 -10.73
CA ALA A 10 -23.90 -21.46 -10.42
C ALA A 10 -22.73 -22.22 -11.08
N ARG A 11 -22.46 -21.94 -12.36
CA ARG A 11 -21.34 -22.53 -13.08
C ARG A 11 -19.99 -22.13 -12.52
N MET A 12 -19.84 -20.87 -12.11
CA MET A 12 -18.60 -20.39 -11.43
C MET A 12 -18.36 -21.13 -10.11
N ARG A 13 -19.42 -21.43 -9.31
CA ARG A 13 -19.30 -22.23 -8.09
C ARG A 13 -18.88 -23.66 -8.37
N GLU A 14 -19.44 -24.29 -9.41
CA GLU A 14 -19.01 -25.64 -9.82
C GLU A 14 -17.51 -25.66 -10.16
N ILE A 15 -17.04 -24.71 -10.95
CA ILE A 15 -15.62 -24.58 -11.31
C ILE A 15 -14.76 -24.32 -10.05
N ALA A 16 -15.21 -23.45 -9.16
CA ALA A 16 -14.48 -23.17 -7.92
C ALA A 16 -14.35 -24.42 -7.03
N GLY A 17 -15.36 -25.30 -7.03
CA GLY A 17 -15.35 -26.56 -6.28
C GLY A 17 -14.68 -27.74 -6.99
N SER A 18 -14.36 -27.64 -8.29
CA SER A 18 -13.78 -28.73 -9.07
C SER A 18 -12.28 -28.92 -8.89
N GLY A 19 -11.57 -27.94 -8.29
CA GLY A 19 -10.11 -27.91 -8.21
C GLY A 19 -9.44 -27.34 -9.47
N GLU A 20 -10.18 -26.95 -10.50
CA GLU A 20 -9.61 -26.34 -11.70
C GLU A 20 -8.84 -25.04 -11.40
N LEU A 21 -9.27 -24.28 -10.38
CA LEU A 21 -8.59 -23.03 -10.00
C LEU A 21 -7.16 -23.25 -9.48
N ASP A 22 -6.86 -24.43 -8.92
CA ASP A 22 -5.52 -24.77 -8.42
C ASP A 22 -4.50 -24.94 -9.55
N THR A 23 -4.99 -25.12 -10.79
CA THR A 23 -4.14 -25.24 -12.00
C THR A 23 -3.79 -23.90 -12.63
N LEU A 24 -4.35 -22.80 -12.13
CA LEU A 24 -4.09 -21.46 -12.68
C LEU A 24 -2.67 -21.02 -12.38
N THR A 25 -1.98 -20.54 -13.41
CA THR A 25 -0.65 -19.94 -13.23
C THR A 25 -0.75 -18.57 -12.57
N ALA A 26 0.28 -18.21 -11.79
CA ALA A 26 0.38 -16.92 -11.13
C ALA A 26 0.20 -15.74 -12.09
N GLU A 27 0.79 -15.83 -13.27
CA GLU A 27 0.74 -14.80 -14.31
C GLU A 27 -0.69 -14.61 -14.85
N ARG A 28 -1.45 -15.70 -14.98
CA ARG A 28 -2.84 -15.64 -15.42
C ARG A 28 -3.73 -15.01 -14.37
N VAL A 29 -3.59 -15.43 -13.11
CA VAL A 29 -4.30 -14.83 -11.98
C VAL A 29 -3.99 -13.34 -11.90
N TRP A 30 -2.70 -12.95 -11.94
CA TRP A 30 -2.32 -11.55 -11.91
C TRP A 30 -2.88 -10.76 -13.09
N THR A 31 -2.86 -11.32 -14.29
CA THR A 31 -3.37 -10.63 -15.49
C THR A 31 -4.85 -10.29 -15.37
N GLU A 32 -5.68 -11.23 -14.88
CA GLU A 32 -7.10 -10.98 -14.68
C GLU A 32 -7.38 -10.04 -13.49
N THR A 33 -6.63 -10.21 -12.40
CA THR A 33 -6.72 -9.32 -11.23
C THR A 33 -6.35 -7.88 -11.60
N ARG A 34 -5.30 -7.70 -12.41
CA ARG A 34 -4.90 -6.37 -12.88
C ARG A 34 -5.99 -5.69 -13.72
N LYS A 35 -6.67 -6.45 -14.59
CA LYS A 35 -7.80 -5.93 -15.38
C LYS A 35 -8.96 -5.52 -14.47
N ALA A 36 -9.27 -6.36 -13.49
CA ALA A 36 -10.32 -6.10 -12.52
C ALA A 36 -10.02 -4.86 -11.66
N LEU A 37 -8.78 -4.73 -11.16
CA LEU A 37 -8.35 -3.55 -10.42
C LEU A 37 -8.39 -2.26 -11.26
N ALA A 38 -8.15 -2.35 -12.56
CA ALA A 38 -8.22 -1.21 -13.48
C ALA A 38 -9.67 -0.85 -13.89
N ALA A 39 -10.65 -1.71 -13.60
CA ALA A 39 -12.04 -1.49 -13.97
C ALA A 39 -12.70 -0.39 -13.12
N THR A 40 -13.89 0.06 -13.56
CA THR A 40 -14.72 1.04 -12.84
C THR A 40 -15.20 0.52 -11.48
N TRP A 41 -15.38 -0.79 -11.34
CA TRP A 41 -15.91 -1.44 -10.14
C TRP A 41 -14.97 -2.54 -9.61
N PRO A 42 -13.77 -2.18 -9.13
CA PRO A 42 -12.75 -3.17 -8.77
C PRO A 42 -13.14 -4.03 -7.56
N ALA A 43 -13.97 -3.52 -6.64
CA ALA A 43 -14.47 -4.27 -5.50
C ALA A 43 -15.32 -5.48 -5.93
N ALA A 44 -16.13 -5.32 -6.98
CA ALA A 44 -17.01 -6.37 -7.48
C ALA A 44 -16.27 -7.67 -7.85
N TYR A 45 -15.02 -7.56 -8.30
CA TYR A 45 -14.18 -8.74 -8.57
C TYR A 45 -14.00 -9.62 -7.34
N PHE A 46 -13.63 -9.01 -6.23
CA PHE A 46 -13.41 -9.73 -4.96
C PHE A 46 -14.72 -10.21 -4.36
N GLU A 47 -15.80 -9.42 -4.45
CA GLU A 47 -17.14 -9.77 -3.99
C GLU A 47 -17.67 -11.00 -4.75
N VAL A 48 -17.45 -11.08 -6.06
CA VAL A 48 -17.84 -12.25 -6.86
C VAL A 48 -17.01 -13.47 -6.46
N LEU A 49 -15.68 -13.35 -6.33
CA LEU A 49 -14.83 -14.47 -5.90
C LEU A 49 -15.25 -15.03 -4.53
N GLU A 50 -15.63 -14.16 -3.60
CA GLU A 50 -16.13 -14.56 -2.28
C GLU A 50 -17.48 -15.28 -2.40
N ARG A 51 -18.43 -14.71 -3.16
CA ARG A 51 -19.77 -15.23 -3.37
C ARG A 51 -19.80 -16.61 -4.05
N VAL A 52 -18.84 -16.86 -4.95
CA VAL A 52 -18.71 -18.17 -5.63
C VAL A 52 -17.73 -19.13 -4.95
N ALA A 53 -17.26 -18.79 -3.74
CA ALA A 53 -16.28 -19.57 -2.96
C ALA A 53 -14.92 -19.80 -3.65
N ALA A 54 -14.56 -18.94 -4.61
CA ALA A 54 -13.27 -19.00 -5.32
C ALA A 54 -12.12 -18.28 -4.59
N MET A 55 -12.45 -17.44 -3.58
CA MET A 55 -11.45 -16.56 -2.91
C MET A 55 -10.32 -17.39 -2.29
N ALA A 56 -10.62 -18.51 -1.63
CA ALA A 56 -9.62 -19.32 -0.94
C ALA A 56 -8.62 -19.97 -1.91
N ALA A 57 -9.07 -20.39 -3.09
CA ALA A 57 -8.20 -20.97 -4.11
C ALA A 57 -7.28 -19.88 -4.75
N VAL A 58 -7.84 -18.69 -5.02
CA VAL A 58 -7.13 -17.61 -5.72
C VAL A 58 -6.28 -16.77 -4.77
N PHE A 59 -6.83 -16.36 -3.62
CA PHE A 59 -6.22 -15.45 -2.64
C PHE A 59 -6.43 -15.96 -1.21
N PRO A 60 -5.77 -17.03 -0.76
CA PRO A 60 -5.98 -17.62 0.56
C PRO A 60 -5.80 -16.63 1.71
N ASP A 61 -4.76 -15.79 1.69
CA ASP A 61 -4.54 -14.78 2.74
C ASP A 61 -5.70 -13.76 2.83
N LEU A 62 -6.33 -13.41 1.70
CA LEU A 62 -7.50 -12.53 1.69
C LEU A 62 -8.77 -13.25 2.14
N ALA A 63 -8.92 -14.53 1.83
CA ALA A 63 -10.03 -15.35 2.33
C ALA A 63 -9.97 -15.52 3.85
N GLU A 64 -8.79 -15.75 4.42
CA GLU A 64 -8.57 -15.78 5.87
C GLU A 64 -8.93 -14.44 6.52
N LEU A 65 -8.52 -13.32 5.91
CA LEU A 65 -8.89 -11.99 6.40
C LEU A 65 -10.41 -11.77 6.35
N ALA A 66 -11.06 -12.12 5.23
CA ALA A 66 -12.50 -11.94 5.05
C ALA A 66 -13.29 -12.73 6.11
N ALA A 67 -12.86 -13.96 6.41
CA ALA A 67 -13.47 -14.81 7.43
C ALA A 67 -13.15 -14.34 8.86
N GLY A 68 -11.90 -14.02 9.16
CA GLY A 68 -11.44 -13.68 10.50
C GLY A 68 -11.70 -12.23 10.93
N ALA A 69 -11.74 -11.30 9.97
CA ALA A 69 -11.92 -9.88 10.21
C ALA A 69 -12.83 -9.20 9.16
N PRO A 70 -14.12 -9.61 9.05
CA PRO A 70 -15.01 -9.17 7.97
C PRO A 70 -15.17 -7.64 7.91
N LYS A 71 -15.15 -6.92 9.04
CA LYS A 71 -15.20 -5.46 9.05
C LYS A 71 -13.96 -4.84 8.39
N ALA A 72 -12.78 -5.41 8.60
CA ALA A 72 -11.55 -4.94 7.96
C ALA A 72 -11.61 -5.21 6.45
N TRP A 73 -12.10 -6.37 6.05
CA TRP A 73 -12.32 -6.70 4.65
C TRP A 73 -13.30 -5.75 3.96
N CYS A 74 -14.47 -5.49 4.56
CA CYS A 74 -15.44 -4.53 4.04
C CYS A 74 -14.84 -3.13 3.86
N ARG A 75 -13.99 -2.66 4.81
CA ARG A 75 -13.28 -1.38 4.63
C ARG A 75 -12.38 -1.37 3.40
N ARG A 76 -11.74 -2.48 3.07
CA ARG A 76 -10.90 -2.63 1.87
C ARG A 76 -11.72 -2.54 0.59
N LEU A 77 -12.82 -3.27 0.50
CA LEU A 77 -13.73 -3.20 -0.64
C LEU A 77 -14.27 -1.77 -0.85
N ALA A 78 -14.67 -1.12 0.24
CA ALA A 78 -15.08 0.28 0.20
C ALA A 78 -13.91 1.21 -0.19
N GLY A 79 -12.68 0.90 0.22
CA GLY A 79 -11.46 1.60 -0.19
C GLY A 79 -11.21 1.49 -1.69
N LEU A 80 -11.39 0.31 -2.28
CA LEU A 80 -11.31 0.09 -3.72
C LEU A 80 -12.34 0.91 -4.49
N SER A 81 -13.57 0.99 -3.97
CA SER A 81 -14.64 1.80 -4.59
C SER A 81 -14.29 3.29 -4.54
N ARG A 82 -13.77 3.79 -3.40
CA ARG A 82 -13.29 5.18 -3.26
C ARG A 82 -12.12 5.48 -4.20
N SER A 83 -11.18 4.54 -4.31
CA SER A 83 -10.01 4.66 -5.18
C SER A 83 -10.42 4.70 -6.67
N ALA A 84 -11.42 3.92 -7.05
CA ALA A 84 -11.95 3.95 -8.42
C ALA A 84 -12.63 5.29 -8.72
N ALA A 85 -13.42 5.82 -7.78
CA ALA A 85 -14.08 7.12 -7.92
C ALA A 85 -13.09 8.31 -7.97
N ALA A 86 -11.91 8.16 -7.36
CA ALA A 86 -10.84 9.15 -7.37
C ALA A 86 -9.84 8.93 -8.52
N GLU A 87 -10.08 7.96 -9.41
CA GLU A 87 -9.21 7.61 -10.54
C GLU A 87 -7.76 7.25 -10.14
N ASP A 88 -7.57 6.75 -8.90
CA ASP A 88 -6.24 6.35 -8.41
C ASP A 88 -5.61 5.28 -9.31
N GLY A 89 -4.29 5.29 -9.37
CA GLY A 89 -3.52 4.38 -10.21
C GLY A 89 -3.55 2.91 -9.75
N LEU A 90 -3.11 2.00 -10.62
CA LEU A 90 -3.11 0.57 -10.36
C LEU A 90 -2.32 0.18 -9.10
N ALA A 91 -1.19 0.85 -8.82
CA ALA A 91 -0.37 0.57 -7.63
C ALA A 91 -1.14 0.84 -6.33
N VAL A 92 -1.89 1.95 -6.28
CA VAL A 92 -2.75 2.30 -5.14
C VAL A 92 -3.85 1.26 -4.96
N ARG A 93 -4.58 0.90 -6.02
CA ARG A 93 -5.66 -0.09 -5.97
C ARG A 93 -5.17 -1.47 -5.56
N ALA A 94 -4.03 -1.90 -6.11
CA ALA A 94 -3.39 -3.14 -5.70
C ALA A 94 -2.94 -3.11 -4.23
N ALA A 95 -2.39 -1.98 -3.77
CA ALA A 95 -2.02 -1.82 -2.37
C ALA A 95 -3.23 -1.87 -1.43
N ILE A 96 -4.36 -1.26 -1.79
CA ILE A 96 -5.61 -1.38 -1.03
C ILE A 96 -6.00 -2.86 -0.87
N ALA A 97 -5.98 -3.63 -1.95
CA ALA A 97 -6.37 -5.04 -1.89
C ALA A 97 -5.35 -5.89 -1.11
N PHE A 98 -4.06 -5.72 -1.39
CA PHE A 98 -3.01 -6.67 -0.99
C PHE A 98 -2.25 -6.31 0.29
N SER A 99 -2.40 -5.11 0.83
CA SER A 99 -1.88 -4.76 2.16
C SER A 99 -2.75 -5.27 3.33
N ALA A 100 -3.81 -5.99 3.02
CA ALA A 100 -4.93 -6.24 3.91
C ALA A 100 -4.60 -7.06 5.16
N ALA A 101 -3.80 -8.11 5.02
CA ALA A 101 -3.54 -9.07 6.09
C ALA A 101 -2.16 -8.86 6.77
N GLY A 102 -1.60 -7.65 6.68
CA GLY A 102 -0.30 -7.30 7.22
C GLY A 102 0.87 -7.52 6.24
N PRO A 103 2.09 -7.10 6.64
CA PRO A 103 3.25 -7.07 5.75
C PRO A 103 3.69 -8.47 5.29
N GLU A 104 3.66 -9.48 6.15
CA GLU A 104 4.05 -10.85 5.81
C GLU A 104 3.08 -11.47 4.80
N ALA A 105 1.77 -11.30 4.99
CA ALA A 105 0.77 -11.79 4.07
C ALA A 105 0.83 -11.04 2.72
N SER A 106 1.07 -9.72 2.76
CA SER A 106 1.30 -8.93 1.54
C SER A 106 2.50 -9.46 0.75
N GLN A 107 3.58 -9.85 1.44
CA GLN A 107 4.77 -10.43 0.82
C GLN A 107 4.46 -11.81 0.19
N ARG A 108 3.83 -12.73 0.95
CA ARG A 108 3.43 -14.05 0.43
C ARG A 108 2.55 -13.93 -0.83
N LEU A 109 1.59 -13.02 -0.78
CA LEU A 109 0.67 -12.76 -1.90
C LEU A 109 1.43 -12.20 -3.12
N ALA A 110 2.37 -11.27 -2.89
CA ALA A 110 3.20 -10.72 -3.94
C ALA A 110 4.10 -11.77 -4.60
N ASP A 111 4.65 -12.70 -3.82
CA ASP A 111 5.48 -13.81 -4.32
C ASP A 111 4.62 -14.83 -5.07
N ARG A 112 3.46 -15.20 -4.53
CA ARG A 112 2.50 -16.12 -5.15
C ARG A 112 2.04 -15.62 -6.53
N LEU A 113 1.70 -14.33 -6.64
CA LEU A 113 1.19 -13.73 -7.87
C LEU A 113 2.29 -13.22 -8.80
N LYS A 114 3.56 -13.30 -8.39
CA LYS A 114 4.71 -12.71 -9.10
C LYS A 114 4.48 -11.24 -9.45
N LEU A 115 4.00 -10.47 -8.47
CA LEU A 115 3.66 -9.07 -8.69
C LEU A 115 4.86 -8.26 -9.19
N PRO A 116 4.63 -7.30 -10.10
CA PRO A 116 5.66 -6.34 -10.48
C PRO A 116 6.24 -5.62 -9.25
N ARG A 117 7.54 -5.36 -9.29
CA ARG A 117 8.29 -4.80 -8.15
C ARG A 117 7.65 -3.53 -7.59
N ALA A 118 7.24 -2.61 -8.47
CA ALA A 118 6.63 -1.34 -8.04
C ALA A 118 5.35 -1.57 -7.22
N ILE A 119 4.48 -2.49 -7.65
CA ILE A 119 3.23 -2.83 -6.95
C ILE A 119 3.52 -3.53 -5.62
N ARG A 120 4.45 -4.49 -5.61
CA ARG A 120 4.89 -5.20 -4.40
C ARG A 120 5.39 -4.23 -3.33
N GLU A 121 6.26 -3.29 -3.70
CA GLU A 121 6.87 -2.33 -2.78
C GLU A 121 5.81 -1.39 -2.17
N VAL A 122 4.84 -0.91 -2.96
CA VAL A 122 3.74 -0.05 -2.47
C VAL A 122 2.82 -0.82 -1.54
N ALA A 123 2.40 -2.05 -1.92
CA ALA A 123 1.53 -2.88 -1.09
C ALA A 123 2.18 -3.24 0.25
N TYR A 124 3.47 -3.61 0.23
CA TYR A 124 4.23 -3.90 1.45
C TYR A 124 4.36 -2.68 2.36
N LEU A 125 4.68 -1.51 1.79
CA LEU A 125 4.81 -0.26 2.55
C LEU A 125 3.46 0.14 3.19
N ALA A 126 2.36 0.05 2.44
CA ALA A 126 1.01 0.32 2.95
C ALA A 126 0.61 -0.69 4.05
N ALA A 127 1.01 -1.96 3.92
CA ALA A 127 0.75 -2.98 4.93
C ALA A 127 1.52 -2.75 6.23
N ARG A 128 2.77 -2.28 6.12
CA ARG A 128 3.68 -2.09 7.25
C ARG A 128 3.48 -0.76 7.96
N GLU A 129 3.30 0.32 7.19
CA GLU A 129 3.35 1.69 7.70
C GLU A 129 2.00 2.42 7.58
N GLY A 130 0.91 1.72 7.28
CA GLY A 130 -0.39 2.35 7.00
C GLY A 130 -0.85 3.32 8.09
N ASP A 131 -0.73 2.95 9.36
CA ASP A 131 -1.11 3.80 10.50
C ASP A 131 -0.18 5.01 10.63
N ALA A 132 1.14 4.81 10.47
CA ALA A 132 2.12 5.89 10.51
C ALA A 132 1.93 6.87 9.35
N LEU A 133 1.62 6.36 8.15
CA LEU A 133 1.32 7.17 6.97
C LEU A 133 0.07 8.04 7.19
N THR A 134 -1.04 7.44 7.62
CA THR A 134 -2.29 8.17 7.85
C THR A 134 -2.22 9.11 9.06
N GLY A 135 -1.32 8.85 10.00
CA GLY A 135 -1.06 9.66 11.19
C GLY A 135 0.10 10.64 11.05
N ALA A 136 0.70 10.81 9.88
CA ALA A 136 1.92 11.60 9.67
C ALA A 136 1.80 13.06 10.14
N GLU A 137 0.62 13.63 10.12
CA GLU A 137 0.40 15.02 10.59
C GLU A 137 0.55 15.19 12.11
N GLN A 138 0.42 14.11 12.91
CA GLN A 138 0.62 14.08 14.35
C GLN A 138 2.00 13.52 14.76
N ALA A 139 2.79 13.08 13.78
CA ALA A 139 4.07 12.46 14.02
C ALA A 139 5.13 13.49 14.48
N ASN A 140 6.04 13.08 15.36
CA ASN A 140 7.22 13.85 15.69
C ASN A 140 8.32 13.73 14.63
N ALA A 141 9.39 14.51 14.76
CA ALA A 141 10.46 14.55 13.76
C ALA A 141 11.16 13.21 13.56
N GLY A 142 11.39 12.44 14.63
CA GLY A 142 11.98 11.10 14.54
C GLY A 142 11.10 10.14 13.76
N GLN A 143 9.81 10.12 14.07
CA GLN A 143 8.82 9.27 13.38
C GLN A 143 8.71 9.60 11.88
N LEU A 144 8.69 10.90 11.53
CA LEU A 144 8.69 11.31 10.12
C LEU A 144 9.97 10.91 9.40
N LEU A 145 11.13 11.10 10.06
CA LEU A 145 12.42 10.70 9.50
C LEU A 145 12.51 9.20 9.26
N ASP A 146 12.06 8.41 10.23
CA ASP A 146 12.03 6.94 10.12
C ASP A 146 11.09 6.48 9.00
N LEU A 147 9.92 7.10 8.86
CA LEU A 147 8.97 6.80 7.80
C LEU A 147 9.55 7.11 6.42
N VAL A 148 10.19 8.29 6.26
CA VAL A 148 10.86 8.68 5.00
C VAL A 148 12.00 7.71 4.65
N LYS A 149 12.79 7.26 5.65
CA LYS A 149 13.88 6.29 5.46
C LYS A 149 13.35 4.91 5.09
N THR A 150 12.37 4.40 5.83
CA THR A 150 11.73 3.09 5.57
C THR A 150 11.12 3.04 4.18
N ALA A 151 10.49 4.13 3.75
CA ALA A 151 9.93 4.24 2.41
C ALA A 151 10.97 4.46 1.31
N ASP A 152 12.26 4.71 1.61
CA ASP A 152 13.27 5.20 0.65
C ASP A 152 12.75 6.42 -0.14
N ALA A 153 12.00 7.30 0.55
CA ALA A 153 11.18 8.32 -0.10
C ALA A 153 12.01 9.47 -0.71
N LEU A 154 13.23 9.68 -0.25
CA LEU A 154 14.16 10.65 -0.90
C LEU A 154 14.53 10.24 -2.33
N ARG A 155 14.50 8.94 -2.64
CA ARG A 155 14.78 8.41 -3.98
C ARG A 155 13.52 8.11 -4.78
N ARG A 156 12.43 7.78 -4.08
CA ARG A 156 11.17 7.30 -4.67
C ARG A 156 9.96 7.89 -3.92
N PRO A 157 9.75 9.20 -4.01
CA PRO A 157 8.63 9.86 -3.32
C PRO A 157 7.27 9.30 -3.75
N ASP A 158 7.10 8.95 -5.04
CA ASP A 158 5.84 8.43 -5.58
C ASP A 158 5.38 7.17 -4.84
N ARG A 159 6.33 6.30 -4.44
CA ARG A 159 6.00 5.08 -3.67
C ARG A 159 5.40 5.41 -2.30
N LEU A 160 5.93 6.44 -1.63
CA LEU A 160 5.39 6.91 -0.35
C LEU A 160 3.98 7.47 -0.53
N HIS A 161 3.77 8.27 -1.56
CA HIS A 161 2.47 8.88 -1.87
C HIS A 161 1.41 7.83 -2.25
N ASP A 162 1.77 6.85 -3.08
CA ASP A 162 0.88 5.76 -3.43
C ASP A 162 0.47 4.93 -2.21
N ALA A 163 1.42 4.60 -1.31
CA ALA A 163 1.15 3.86 -0.09
C ALA A 163 0.27 4.66 0.89
N LEU A 164 0.55 5.96 1.07
CA LEU A 164 -0.29 6.87 1.85
C LEU A 164 -1.71 6.93 1.29
N THR A 165 -1.85 7.14 -0.03
CA THR A 165 -3.15 7.22 -0.69
C THR A 165 -3.94 5.93 -0.47
N ALA A 166 -3.30 4.77 -0.63
CA ALA A 166 -3.94 3.47 -0.39
C ALA A 166 -4.44 3.34 1.05
N ALA A 167 -3.61 3.68 2.05
CA ALA A 167 -3.99 3.63 3.46
C ALA A 167 -5.15 4.60 3.77
N CYS A 168 -5.10 5.82 3.25
CA CYS A 168 -6.18 6.80 3.42
C CYS A 168 -7.51 6.35 2.79
N ARG A 169 -7.45 5.71 1.59
CA ARG A 169 -8.67 5.16 0.95
C ARG A 169 -9.33 4.07 1.80
N VAL A 170 -8.53 3.22 2.46
CA VAL A 170 -9.06 2.20 3.38
C VAL A 170 -9.74 2.83 4.59
N GLU A 171 -9.10 3.80 5.21
CA GLU A 171 -9.60 4.44 6.42
C GLU A 171 -10.62 5.56 6.17
N ALA A 172 -11.03 5.79 4.92
CA ALA A 172 -11.93 6.87 4.50
C ALA A 172 -11.42 8.26 4.94
N ARG A 173 -10.11 8.48 4.88
CA ARG A 173 -9.45 9.74 5.21
C ARG A 173 -9.03 10.48 3.95
N ASP A 174 -8.96 11.80 4.05
CA ASP A 174 -8.35 12.65 3.03
C ASP A 174 -6.82 12.54 3.11
N PRO A 175 -6.13 12.18 2.02
CA PRO A 175 -4.67 12.09 2.00
C PRO A 175 -3.96 13.45 2.03
N GLU A 176 -4.65 14.56 1.75
CA GLU A 176 -4.04 15.86 1.50
C GLU A 176 -3.21 16.40 2.68
N ARG A 177 -3.73 16.30 3.91
CA ARG A 177 -3.03 16.79 5.09
C ARG A 177 -1.77 15.98 5.43
N PRO A 178 -1.84 14.63 5.59
CA PRO A 178 -0.65 13.84 5.84
C PRO A 178 0.34 13.91 4.66
N GLN A 179 -0.12 14.02 3.42
CA GLN A 179 0.75 14.22 2.25
C GLN A 179 1.54 15.52 2.35
N ARG A 180 0.88 16.65 2.62
CA ARG A 180 1.59 17.93 2.81
C ARG A 180 2.63 17.87 3.93
N CYS A 181 2.35 17.12 5.01
CA CYS A 181 3.30 16.92 6.08
C CYS A 181 4.54 16.16 5.63
N LEU A 182 4.34 15.07 4.89
CA LEU A 182 5.43 14.27 4.34
C LEU A 182 6.24 15.02 3.28
N ASP A 183 5.57 15.76 2.40
CA ASP A 183 6.23 16.59 1.37
C ASP A 183 7.11 17.68 2.00
N GLY A 184 6.63 18.31 3.07
CA GLY A 184 7.42 19.29 3.80
C GLY A 184 8.65 18.69 4.49
N ALA A 185 8.50 17.48 5.07
CA ALA A 185 9.62 16.75 5.64
C ALA A 185 10.64 16.34 4.55
N LEU A 186 10.16 15.85 3.39
CA LEU A 186 11.01 15.52 2.24
C LEU A 186 11.77 16.74 1.72
N ALA A 187 11.10 17.88 1.59
CA ALA A 187 11.73 19.15 1.17
C ALA A 187 12.80 19.60 2.16
N ALA A 188 12.53 19.50 3.48
CA ALA A 188 13.50 19.84 4.51
C ALA A 188 14.76 18.95 4.45
N LEU A 189 14.57 17.64 4.21
CA LEU A 189 15.67 16.69 4.09
C LEU A 189 16.49 16.86 2.81
N THR A 190 15.84 17.19 1.70
CA THR A 190 16.51 17.43 0.42
C THR A 190 17.34 18.71 0.43
N GLY A 191 16.96 19.70 1.25
CA GLY A 191 17.65 20.98 1.38
C GLY A 191 18.93 20.94 2.24
N ILE A 192 19.33 19.77 2.79
CA ILE A 192 20.51 19.68 3.66
C ILE A 192 21.80 19.66 2.82
N ASP A 193 22.78 20.53 3.15
CA ASP A 193 24.16 20.41 2.64
C ASP A 193 24.90 19.25 3.35
N LEU A 194 24.65 18.03 2.88
CA LEU A 194 25.30 16.83 3.42
C LEU A 194 26.83 16.85 3.26
N ALA A 195 27.34 17.53 2.22
CA ALA A 195 28.75 17.65 2.02
C ALA A 195 29.40 18.61 3.07
N GLY A 196 28.71 19.70 3.41
CA GLY A 196 29.10 20.58 4.51
C GLY A 196 29.09 19.88 5.87
N VAL A 197 28.01 19.11 6.13
CA VAL A 197 27.89 18.30 7.35
C VAL A 197 29.05 17.30 7.49
N ALA A 198 29.36 16.57 6.41
CA ALA A 198 30.44 15.58 6.40
C ALA A 198 31.83 16.23 6.63
N ARG A 199 32.08 17.42 6.03
CA ARG A 199 33.31 18.17 6.27
C ARG A 199 33.41 18.65 7.71
N ALA A 200 32.33 19.12 8.30
CA ALA A 200 32.29 19.61 9.67
C ALA A 200 32.49 18.50 10.73
N ALA A 201 32.16 17.26 10.41
CA ALA A 201 32.34 16.12 11.30
C ALA A 201 33.82 15.80 11.59
N GLY A 202 34.74 16.16 10.64
CA GLY A 202 36.20 16.00 10.81
C GLY A 202 36.69 14.56 10.73
N ASP A 203 36.06 13.62 11.49
CA ASP A 203 36.39 12.19 11.49
C ASP A 203 35.38 11.42 10.61
N PRO A 204 35.85 10.60 9.63
CA PRO A 204 34.99 9.76 8.82
C PRO A 204 34.04 8.84 9.60
N SER A 205 34.45 8.37 10.76
CA SER A 205 33.62 7.52 11.63
C SER A 205 32.41 8.25 12.24
N GLU A 206 32.48 9.57 12.41
CA GLU A 206 31.42 10.42 12.94
C GLU A 206 30.43 10.92 11.88
N ILE A 207 30.78 10.81 10.58
CA ILE A 207 29.94 11.31 9.48
C ILE A 207 28.52 10.73 9.52
N PRO A 208 28.28 9.41 9.72
CA PRO A 208 26.93 8.85 9.76
C PRO A 208 26.08 9.48 10.87
N ARG A 209 26.67 9.69 12.03
CA ARG A 209 26.00 10.30 13.19
C ARG A 209 25.69 11.78 12.95
N ALA A 210 26.63 12.51 12.39
CA ALA A 210 26.43 13.92 12.04
C ALA A 210 25.34 14.11 10.99
N VAL A 211 25.31 13.25 9.97
CA VAL A 211 24.27 13.26 8.93
C VAL A 211 22.89 12.96 9.54
N GLU A 212 22.79 11.96 10.42
CA GLU A 212 21.53 11.61 11.08
C GLU A 212 21.01 12.75 11.96
N ALA A 213 21.91 13.38 12.75
CA ALA A 213 21.56 14.53 13.57
C ALA A 213 21.11 15.73 12.71
N ALA A 214 21.78 15.99 11.59
CA ALA A 214 21.40 17.06 10.66
C ALA A 214 20.04 16.83 10.03
N ARG A 215 19.71 15.57 9.69
CA ARG A 215 18.39 15.17 9.16
C ARG A 215 17.29 15.37 10.19
N LEU A 216 17.51 14.89 11.41
CA LEU A 216 16.55 15.08 12.51
C LEU A 216 16.28 16.57 12.75
N ALA A 217 17.32 17.36 12.92
CA ALA A 217 17.21 18.81 13.12
C ALA A 217 16.53 19.54 11.96
N ALA A 218 16.67 19.07 10.72
CA ALA A 218 15.98 19.65 9.58
C ALA A 218 14.46 19.41 9.64
N VAL A 219 14.02 18.19 10.03
CA VAL A 219 12.61 17.88 10.20
C VAL A 219 12.03 18.58 11.42
N GLU A 220 12.76 18.69 12.53
CA GLU A 220 12.36 19.49 13.71
C GLU A 220 12.07 20.94 13.34
N ARG A 221 13.01 21.62 12.65
CA ARG A 221 12.81 22.99 12.18
C ARG A 221 11.64 23.13 11.21
N TYR A 222 11.35 22.13 10.42
CA TYR A 222 10.15 22.13 9.58
C TYR A 222 8.87 22.08 10.42
N LEU A 223 8.81 21.21 11.43
CA LEU A 223 7.63 21.08 12.29
C LEU A 223 7.38 22.33 13.15
N GLU A 224 8.43 23.01 13.60
CA GLU A 224 8.33 24.27 14.36
C GLU A 224 7.74 25.43 13.54
N ARG A 225 7.83 25.37 12.20
CA ARG A 225 7.35 26.44 11.28
C ARG A 225 5.95 26.15 10.74
N ARG A 226 5.39 24.98 10.99
CA ARG A 226 4.11 24.52 10.49
C ARG A 226 2.93 25.01 11.36
#